data_a89eec4d81cc5d93f9822b705346dd50
#
_entry.id   a89eec4d81cc5d93f9822b705346dd50
#
_cell.length_a   1.000
_cell.length_b   1.000
_cell.length_c   1.000
_cell.angle_alpha   90.00
_cell.angle_beta   90.00
_cell.angle_gamma   90.00
#
_symmetry.space_group_name_H-M   'P 1'
#
loop_
_entity.id
_entity.type
_entity.pdbx_description
1 polymer ?
#
loop_
_entity_poly.entity_id
_entity_poly.type
_entity_poly.pdbx_seq_one_letter_code
_entity_poly.pdbx_strand_id
1 'polypeptide(L)'
;EYAYCLAKAHRLSDMEEFLSMTNVADVLHVGEKCFNDGLYEASRLLFSSVSNYARLATTLVYLNDFPGAIEAARKAGNTSVWKQMHAACLNKGEFKLARIAGLAVVPHAEDVPTLIRAYEVKGYFDELLDLLESALGLERAHMGVFTQMGIALAKYRPERLMEYLKLYWSRSNLPQLIKVTDKAHLWRELVFLYTKYDEPDNAALTIMEHCSDAWDHDQFKAVLPQVANVEIYYRALTFYLEQHPLLLNDLLTVLVKRIDHARVVRMFKKHDHDNVPLIRSYLMSVQPQNLEAVNDAYNDLLIEEEDYNTLRVSIDAYDNFDALALASRLKDHELLEFRRLAAHLYRKNDRFDDSISLSKADSLFRDAIETASHSGVSEVAEELLEYFVETGNKECYAAMLFACYDLLAPDFVMEVSWRHALSDFTMPYQIQQARDTRTKLLALEKEVRERAAKDSAKEKEDLDTPILGPGAFANKLLTSGTGGVEPIMMQPTAGGMFS
;
A
#
# COMPACT_ATOMS: atom_id res chain seq x y z
N GLU A 1 -28.66 -42.26 68.37
CA GLU A 1 -28.04 -41.75 69.61
C GLU A 1 -26.80 -42.57 70.00
N TYR A 2 -26.88 -43.94 70.01
CA TYR A 2 -25.77 -44.79 70.41
C TYR A 2 -24.46 -44.55 69.60
N ALA A 3 -24.55 -44.47 68.28
CA ALA A 3 -23.40 -44.18 67.43
C ALA A 3 -22.78 -42.81 67.73
N TYR A 4 -23.59 -41.78 68.03
CA TYR A 4 -23.11 -40.46 68.43
C TYR A 4 -22.41 -40.47 69.79
N CYS A 5 -22.92 -41.25 70.76
CA CYS A 5 -22.26 -41.38 72.06
C CYS A 5 -20.88 -42.10 71.93
N LEU A 6 -20.76 -43.11 71.07
CA LEU A 6 -19.50 -43.77 70.74
C LEU A 6 -18.52 -42.75 70.10
N ALA A 7 -18.98 -41.96 69.22
CA ALA A 7 -18.16 -40.89 68.62
C ALA A 7 -17.62 -39.92 69.65
N LYS A 8 -18.46 -39.41 70.57
CA LYS A 8 -18.04 -38.55 71.72
C LYS A 8 -17.10 -39.21 72.69
N ALA A 9 -17.24 -40.55 72.90
CA ALA A 9 -16.36 -41.29 73.78
C ALA A 9 -15.02 -41.69 73.09
N HIS A 10 -14.81 -41.28 71.86
CA HIS A 10 -13.62 -41.66 71.03
C HIS A 10 -13.42 -43.14 70.84
N ARG A 11 -14.47 -43.97 70.98
CA ARG A 11 -14.42 -45.43 70.78
C ARG A 11 -14.73 -45.77 69.29
N LEU A 12 -13.70 -45.52 68.44
CA LEU A 12 -13.87 -45.70 67.00
C LEU A 12 -14.00 -47.15 66.57
N SER A 13 -13.25 -48.08 67.25
CA SER A 13 -13.36 -49.50 66.97
C SER A 13 -14.75 -50.07 67.20
N ASP A 14 -15.40 -49.69 68.30
CA ASP A 14 -16.72 -50.16 68.64
C ASP A 14 -17.76 -49.58 67.71
N MET A 15 -17.49 -48.36 67.17
CA MET A 15 -18.33 -47.75 66.18
C MET A 15 -18.21 -48.43 64.79
N GLU A 16 -17.00 -48.90 64.40
CA GLU A 16 -16.82 -49.74 63.22
C GLU A 16 -17.57 -51.05 63.29
N GLU A 17 -17.47 -51.72 64.46
CA GLU A 17 -18.21 -52.98 64.73
C GLU A 17 -19.74 -52.76 64.67
N PHE A 18 -20.24 -51.65 65.28
CA PHE A 18 -21.63 -51.31 65.23
C PHE A 18 -22.13 -50.99 63.77
N LEU A 19 -21.29 -50.36 62.98
CA LEU A 19 -21.64 -50.04 61.56
C LEU A 19 -21.59 -51.28 60.66
N SER A 20 -20.82 -52.32 61.03
CA SER A 20 -20.75 -53.60 60.29
C SER A 20 -21.98 -54.45 60.49
N MET A 21 -22.69 -54.28 61.67
CA MET A 21 -23.96 -54.94 61.94
C MET A 21 -25.17 -54.32 61.26
N THR A 22 -26.23 -55.10 61.02
CA THR A 22 -27.50 -54.59 60.56
C THR A 22 -28.13 -53.64 61.60
N ASN A 23 -28.19 -52.35 61.32
CA ASN A 23 -28.73 -51.29 62.21
C ASN A 23 -29.78 -50.48 61.53
N VAL A 24 -30.68 -49.83 62.33
CA VAL A 24 -31.74 -48.92 61.85
C VAL A 24 -31.37 -47.46 62.09
N ALA A 25 -30.09 -47.17 62.31
CA ALA A 25 -29.65 -45.81 62.55
C ALA A 25 -29.61 -44.98 61.28
N ASP A 26 -30.08 -43.74 61.37
CA ASP A 26 -29.84 -42.75 60.34
C ASP A 26 -28.37 -42.29 60.43
N VAL A 27 -27.50 -43.05 59.73
CA VAL A 27 -26.07 -42.88 59.77
C VAL A 27 -25.65 -41.51 59.13
N LEU A 28 -26.44 -41.07 58.16
CA LEU A 28 -26.16 -39.82 57.49
C LEU A 28 -26.34 -38.60 58.43
N HIS A 29 -27.47 -38.57 59.11
CA HIS A 29 -27.77 -37.52 60.11
C HIS A 29 -26.80 -37.49 61.26
N VAL A 30 -26.43 -38.67 61.77
CA VAL A 30 -25.42 -38.77 62.82
C VAL A 30 -24.04 -38.36 62.33
N GLY A 31 -23.69 -38.68 61.09
CA GLY A 31 -22.43 -38.24 60.46
C GLY A 31 -22.35 -36.72 60.34
N GLU A 32 -23.42 -36.07 59.94
CA GLU A 32 -23.48 -34.60 59.88
C GLU A 32 -23.36 -33.93 61.24
N LYS A 33 -24.03 -34.50 62.25
CA LYS A 33 -23.93 -34.02 63.64
C LYS A 33 -22.51 -34.15 64.16
N CYS A 34 -21.86 -35.31 63.98
CA CYS A 34 -20.48 -35.51 64.36
C CYS A 34 -19.53 -34.54 63.62
N PHE A 35 -19.78 -34.28 62.34
CA PHE A 35 -18.99 -33.33 61.56
C PHE A 35 -19.10 -31.90 62.12
N ASN A 36 -20.32 -31.45 62.43
CA ASN A 36 -20.57 -30.12 63.00
C ASN A 36 -19.93 -29.96 64.40
N ASP A 37 -19.88 -31.03 65.17
CA ASP A 37 -19.25 -31.07 66.52
C ASP A 37 -17.69 -31.23 66.46
N GLY A 38 -17.10 -31.31 65.24
CA GLY A 38 -15.64 -31.39 65.07
C GLY A 38 -15.08 -32.84 65.25
N LEU A 39 -15.94 -33.86 65.36
CA LEU A 39 -15.55 -35.25 65.49
C LEU A 39 -15.28 -35.91 64.11
N TYR A 40 -14.22 -35.39 63.40
CA TYR A 40 -13.96 -35.74 62.01
C TYR A 40 -13.60 -37.20 61.77
N GLU A 41 -12.87 -37.85 62.69
CA GLU A 41 -12.52 -39.28 62.56
C GLU A 41 -13.77 -40.17 62.60
N ALA A 42 -14.70 -39.88 63.49
CA ALA A 42 -15.99 -40.59 63.57
C ALA A 42 -16.84 -40.33 62.33
N SER A 43 -16.89 -39.07 61.88
CA SER A 43 -17.61 -38.71 60.64
C SER A 43 -17.05 -39.40 59.41
N ARG A 44 -15.71 -39.61 59.33
CA ARG A 44 -15.06 -40.38 58.24
C ARG A 44 -15.63 -41.81 58.17
N LEU A 45 -15.70 -42.46 59.27
CA LEU A 45 -16.25 -43.86 59.35
C LEU A 45 -17.70 -43.90 58.95
N LEU A 46 -18.52 -42.96 59.46
CA LEU A 46 -19.95 -42.88 59.18
C LEU A 46 -20.21 -42.60 57.69
N PHE A 47 -19.53 -41.63 57.10
CA PHE A 47 -19.72 -41.29 55.68
C PHE A 47 -19.15 -42.37 54.73
N SER A 48 -18.10 -43.06 55.14
CA SER A 48 -17.55 -44.19 54.42
C SER A 48 -18.55 -45.37 54.36
N SER A 49 -19.23 -45.68 55.46
CA SER A 49 -20.20 -46.77 55.54
C SER A 49 -21.45 -46.52 54.64
N VAL A 50 -21.86 -45.28 54.48
CA VAL A 50 -23.02 -44.87 53.64
C VAL A 50 -22.62 -44.58 52.20
N SER A 51 -21.32 -44.67 51.87
CA SER A 51 -20.79 -44.30 50.57
C SER A 51 -21.10 -42.86 50.13
N ASN A 52 -21.28 -41.94 51.11
CA ASN A 52 -21.43 -40.52 50.83
C ASN A 52 -20.09 -39.87 50.58
N TYR A 53 -19.57 -40.08 49.38
CA TYR A 53 -18.21 -39.62 49.00
C TYR A 53 -18.04 -38.11 49.04
N ALA A 54 -19.13 -37.34 48.83
CA ALA A 54 -19.03 -35.88 48.89
C ALA A 54 -18.71 -35.39 50.31
N ARG A 55 -19.43 -35.86 51.31
CA ARG A 55 -19.19 -35.56 52.72
C ARG A 55 -17.88 -36.20 53.24
N LEU A 56 -17.59 -37.41 52.77
CA LEU A 56 -16.33 -38.08 53.09
C LEU A 56 -15.14 -37.24 52.63
N ALA A 57 -15.15 -36.73 51.40
CA ALA A 57 -14.07 -35.89 50.88
C ALA A 57 -13.89 -34.61 51.74
N THR A 58 -14.99 -33.92 52.09
CA THR A 58 -14.92 -32.77 52.99
C THR A 58 -14.34 -33.08 54.36
N THR A 59 -14.73 -34.21 54.94
CA THR A 59 -14.23 -34.70 56.26
C THR A 59 -12.73 -35.00 56.19
N LEU A 60 -12.27 -35.67 55.15
CA LEU A 60 -10.86 -35.99 54.96
C LEU A 60 -10.00 -34.75 54.77
N VAL A 61 -10.54 -33.68 54.19
CA VAL A 61 -9.89 -32.36 54.11
C VAL A 61 -9.60 -31.80 55.52
N TYR A 62 -10.58 -31.90 56.44
CA TYR A 62 -10.40 -31.44 57.83
C TYR A 62 -9.38 -32.29 58.59
N LEU A 63 -9.30 -33.59 58.28
CA LEU A 63 -8.30 -34.52 58.83
C LEU A 63 -6.88 -34.33 58.21
N ASN A 64 -6.75 -33.48 57.18
CA ASN A 64 -5.52 -33.28 56.39
C ASN A 64 -5.05 -34.53 55.60
N ASP A 65 -5.96 -35.49 55.35
CA ASP A 65 -5.71 -36.62 54.45
C ASP A 65 -6.14 -36.21 53.02
N PHE A 66 -5.31 -35.43 52.36
CA PHE A 66 -5.60 -34.90 51.03
C PHE A 66 -5.59 -36.01 49.94
N PRO A 67 -4.72 -37.00 49.94
CA PRO A 67 -4.78 -38.10 48.95
C PRO A 67 -6.10 -38.87 49.02
N GLY A 68 -6.53 -39.26 50.23
CA GLY A 68 -7.83 -39.89 50.42
C GLY A 68 -9.01 -39.04 50.04
N ALA A 69 -8.94 -37.74 50.33
CA ALA A 69 -9.95 -36.77 49.96
C ALA A 69 -10.10 -36.65 48.43
N ILE A 70 -8.99 -36.67 47.66
CA ILE A 70 -9.01 -36.65 46.17
C ILE A 70 -9.70 -37.87 45.60
N GLU A 71 -9.42 -39.05 46.15
CA GLU A 71 -10.07 -40.28 45.72
C GLU A 71 -11.59 -40.26 46.01
N ALA A 72 -11.96 -39.77 47.19
CA ALA A 72 -13.35 -39.61 47.57
C ALA A 72 -14.08 -38.56 46.66
N ALA A 73 -13.43 -37.42 46.37
CA ALA A 73 -13.96 -36.39 45.50
C ALA A 73 -14.12 -36.89 44.05
N ARG A 74 -13.20 -37.74 43.56
CA ARG A 74 -13.29 -38.36 42.24
C ARG A 74 -14.49 -39.29 42.13
N LYS A 75 -14.79 -40.04 43.20
CA LYS A 75 -16.00 -40.91 43.30
C LYS A 75 -17.28 -40.07 43.44
N ALA A 76 -17.23 -38.92 44.12
CA ALA A 76 -18.35 -38.03 44.33
C ALA A 76 -18.78 -37.29 43.04
N GLY A 77 -17.87 -36.94 42.16
CA GLY A 77 -18.12 -36.24 40.91
C GLY A 77 -18.74 -34.83 41.08
N ASN A 78 -18.64 -34.22 42.27
CA ASN A 78 -19.29 -32.94 42.57
C ASN A 78 -18.24 -31.80 42.54
N THR A 79 -18.50 -30.76 41.71
CA THR A 79 -17.67 -29.59 41.56
C THR A 79 -17.46 -28.79 42.84
N SER A 80 -18.47 -28.71 43.72
CA SER A 80 -18.38 -27.99 44.99
C SER A 80 -17.33 -28.61 45.91
N VAL A 81 -17.24 -29.94 45.94
CA VAL A 81 -16.26 -30.68 46.72
C VAL A 81 -14.85 -30.43 46.20
N TRP A 82 -14.69 -30.40 44.88
CA TRP A 82 -13.41 -30.11 44.26
C TRP A 82 -12.93 -28.69 44.58
N LYS A 83 -13.83 -27.67 44.61
CA LYS A 83 -13.50 -26.30 45.01
C LYS A 83 -13.01 -26.24 46.45
N GLN A 84 -13.72 -26.88 47.38
CA GLN A 84 -13.34 -26.93 48.79
C GLN A 84 -11.97 -27.60 49.00
N MET A 85 -11.76 -28.74 48.32
CA MET A 85 -10.47 -29.42 48.34
C MET A 85 -9.35 -28.58 47.78
N HIS A 86 -9.56 -27.99 46.64
CA HIS A 86 -8.60 -27.10 46.01
C HIS A 86 -8.18 -25.96 46.98
N ALA A 87 -9.16 -25.29 47.60
CA ALA A 87 -8.88 -24.22 48.56
C ALA A 87 -8.13 -24.72 49.79
N ALA A 88 -8.45 -25.91 50.29
CA ALA A 88 -7.77 -26.50 51.43
C ALA A 88 -6.33 -26.93 51.13
N CYS A 89 -6.10 -27.58 49.98
CA CYS A 89 -4.74 -27.95 49.51
C CYS A 89 -3.88 -26.70 49.28
N LEU A 90 -4.46 -25.64 48.69
CA LEU A 90 -3.77 -24.39 48.46
C LEU A 90 -3.41 -23.69 49.80
N ASN A 91 -4.26 -23.79 50.83
CA ASN A 91 -3.99 -23.25 52.17
C ASN A 91 -2.83 -23.94 52.87
N LYS A 92 -2.65 -25.19 52.61
CA LYS A 92 -1.57 -26.03 53.22
C LYS A 92 -0.29 -26.05 52.40
N GLY A 93 -0.30 -25.54 51.15
CA GLY A 93 0.86 -25.54 50.27
C GLY A 93 1.08 -26.88 49.52
N GLU A 94 0.08 -27.77 49.50
CA GLU A 94 0.10 -29.02 48.75
C GLU A 94 -0.20 -28.84 47.27
N PHE A 95 0.73 -28.20 46.52
CA PHE A 95 0.53 -27.75 45.15
C PHE A 95 0.22 -28.87 44.14
N LYS A 96 0.83 -30.05 44.30
CA LYS A 96 0.57 -31.21 43.42
C LYS A 96 -0.89 -31.66 43.52
N LEU A 97 -1.43 -31.70 44.71
CA LEU A 97 -2.81 -32.12 44.98
C LEU A 97 -3.79 -31.00 44.63
N ALA A 98 -3.41 -29.73 44.92
CA ALA A 98 -4.17 -28.56 44.49
C ALA A 98 -4.32 -28.51 42.96
N ARG A 99 -3.27 -28.85 42.18
CA ARG A 99 -3.33 -28.95 40.73
C ARG A 99 -4.32 -30.01 40.27
N ILE A 100 -4.32 -31.20 40.84
CA ILE A 100 -5.29 -32.26 40.49
C ILE A 100 -6.73 -31.81 40.78
N ALA A 101 -6.98 -31.18 41.92
CA ALA A 101 -8.27 -30.68 42.29
C ALA A 101 -8.69 -29.49 41.35
N GLY A 102 -7.77 -28.60 41.03
CA GLY A 102 -7.99 -27.50 40.12
C GLY A 102 -8.34 -27.95 38.71
N LEU A 103 -7.66 -28.95 38.16
CA LEU A 103 -7.96 -29.55 36.87
C LEU A 103 -9.39 -30.13 36.77
N ALA A 104 -9.95 -30.58 37.88
CA ALA A 104 -11.34 -31.04 37.93
C ALA A 104 -12.36 -29.86 37.92
N VAL A 105 -11.94 -28.67 38.35
CA VAL A 105 -12.79 -27.45 38.38
C VAL A 105 -12.73 -26.68 37.06
N VAL A 106 -11.58 -26.66 36.39
CA VAL A 106 -11.32 -25.88 35.14
C VAL A 106 -12.35 -26.11 34.02
N PRO A 107 -12.92 -27.33 33.80
CA PRO A 107 -13.98 -27.50 32.78
C PRO A 107 -15.20 -26.62 32.95
N HIS A 108 -15.41 -26.05 34.13
CA HIS A 108 -16.51 -25.14 34.44
C HIS A 108 -16.05 -23.71 34.29
N ALA A 109 -16.45 -23.05 33.20
CA ALA A 109 -16.00 -21.68 32.82
C ALA A 109 -16.25 -20.64 33.90
N GLU A 110 -17.37 -20.75 34.64
CA GLU A 110 -17.78 -19.81 35.68
C GLU A 110 -16.85 -19.83 36.90
N ASP A 111 -16.15 -20.94 37.11
CA ASP A 111 -15.32 -21.16 38.30
C ASP A 111 -13.85 -20.78 38.11
N VAL A 112 -13.41 -20.66 36.87
CA VAL A 112 -12.02 -20.33 36.53
C VAL A 112 -11.56 -19.00 37.12
N PRO A 113 -12.35 -17.90 37.07
CA PRO A 113 -11.93 -16.63 37.69
C PRO A 113 -11.76 -16.71 39.20
N THR A 114 -12.60 -17.49 39.88
CA THR A 114 -12.49 -17.68 41.36
C THR A 114 -11.28 -18.49 41.74
N LEU A 115 -10.96 -19.49 40.93
CA LEU A 115 -9.78 -20.32 41.07
C LEU A 115 -8.49 -19.49 40.87
N ILE A 116 -8.42 -18.68 39.84
CA ILE A 116 -7.28 -17.79 39.58
C ILE A 116 -7.05 -16.82 40.74
N ARG A 117 -8.13 -16.17 41.21
CA ARG A 117 -8.03 -15.27 42.36
C ARG A 117 -7.49 -15.91 43.62
N ALA A 118 -7.80 -17.20 43.85
CA ALA A 118 -7.29 -17.94 44.99
C ALA A 118 -5.76 -18.05 44.98
N TYR A 119 -5.16 -18.21 43.79
CA TYR A 119 -3.70 -18.22 43.62
C TYR A 119 -3.12 -16.80 43.71
N GLU A 120 -3.77 -15.81 43.02
CA GLU A 120 -3.31 -14.43 43.01
C GLU A 120 -3.25 -13.83 44.42
N VAL A 121 -4.27 -14.04 45.26
CA VAL A 121 -4.30 -13.54 46.65
C VAL A 121 -3.17 -14.10 47.49
N LYS A 122 -2.70 -15.30 47.16
CA LYS A 122 -1.62 -15.99 47.90
C LYS A 122 -0.24 -15.78 47.29
N GLY A 123 -0.16 -15.18 46.10
CA GLY A 123 1.09 -14.95 45.39
C GLY A 123 1.73 -16.20 44.75
N TYR A 124 0.96 -17.26 44.52
CA TYR A 124 1.47 -18.51 43.93
C TYR A 124 1.31 -18.46 42.40
N PHE A 125 2.08 -17.60 41.73
CA PHE A 125 1.91 -17.31 40.28
C PHE A 125 2.47 -18.43 39.40
N ASP A 126 3.59 -19.03 39.79
CA ASP A 126 4.20 -20.11 38.98
C ASP A 126 3.33 -21.37 39.05
N GLU A 127 2.78 -21.71 40.20
CA GLU A 127 1.85 -22.83 40.38
C GLU A 127 0.52 -22.60 39.63
N LEU A 128 0.06 -21.33 39.51
CA LEU A 128 -1.09 -20.95 38.68
C LEU A 128 -0.79 -21.24 37.20
N LEU A 129 0.38 -20.85 36.73
CA LEU A 129 0.78 -21.07 35.34
C LEU A 129 0.89 -22.59 35.07
N ASP A 130 1.48 -23.36 35.95
CA ASP A 130 1.59 -24.85 35.86
C ASP A 130 0.20 -25.50 35.79
N LEU A 131 -0.74 -25.00 36.59
CA LEU A 131 -2.12 -25.49 36.58
C LEU A 131 -2.79 -25.19 35.23
N LEU A 132 -2.71 -23.95 34.77
CA LEU A 132 -3.33 -23.53 33.51
C LEU A 132 -2.69 -24.24 32.32
N GLU A 133 -1.36 -24.41 32.31
CA GLU A 133 -0.63 -25.14 31.27
C GLU A 133 -1.08 -26.60 31.22
N SER A 134 -1.20 -27.27 32.38
CA SER A 134 -1.78 -28.59 32.46
C SER A 134 -3.21 -28.68 31.99
N ALA A 135 -3.99 -27.62 32.19
CA ALA A 135 -5.39 -27.53 31.79
C ALA A 135 -5.56 -27.38 30.26
N LEU A 136 -4.58 -26.80 29.55
CA LEU A 136 -4.60 -26.69 28.08
C LEU A 136 -4.59 -28.09 27.41
N GLY A 137 -4.01 -29.10 28.06
CA GLY A 137 -3.97 -30.47 27.57
C GLY A 137 -5.27 -31.25 27.75
N LEU A 138 -6.28 -30.68 28.40
CA LEU A 138 -7.57 -31.35 28.60
C LEU A 138 -8.41 -31.30 27.32
N GLU A 139 -9.06 -32.41 26.95
CA GLU A 139 -9.97 -32.49 25.81
C GLU A 139 -11.16 -31.49 25.92
N ARG A 140 -11.56 -31.18 27.16
CA ARG A 140 -12.67 -30.25 27.47
C ARG A 140 -12.20 -28.82 27.80
N ALA A 141 -10.98 -28.45 27.45
CA ALA A 141 -10.51 -27.08 27.64
C ALA A 141 -11.32 -26.11 26.80
N HIS A 142 -12.06 -25.21 27.45
CA HIS A 142 -12.84 -24.18 26.77
C HIS A 142 -11.98 -22.93 26.48
N MET A 143 -12.45 -22.07 25.55
CA MET A 143 -11.77 -20.84 25.13
C MET A 143 -11.36 -19.94 26.31
N GLY A 144 -12.13 -19.92 27.40
CA GLY A 144 -11.82 -19.12 28.58
C GLY A 144 -10.49 -19.51 29.24
N VAL A 145 -10.14 -20.81 29.26
CA VAL A 145 -8.87 -21.28 29.86
C VAL A 145 -7.68 -20.75 29.06
N PHE A 146 -7.74 -20.82 27.72
CA PHE A 146 -6.73 -20.29 26.84
C PHE A 146 -6.59 -18.78 27.02
N THR A 147 -7.70 -18.06 27.12
CA THR A 147 -7.68 -16.63 27.36
C THR A 147 -7.06 -16.26 28.70
N GLN A 148 -7.43 -16.98 29.77
CA GLN A 148 -6.89 -16.74 31.11
C GLN A 148 -5.40 -17.09 31.23
N MET A 149 -4.95 -18.14 30.54
CA MET A 149 -3.52 -18.44 30.44
C MET A 149 -2.75 -17.30 29.77
N GLY A 150 -3.26 -16.75 28.64
CA GLY A 150 -2.67 -15.60 27.97
C GLY A 150 -2.63 -14.35 28.90
N ILE A 151 -3.71 -14.10 29.65
CA ILE A 151 -3.78 -13.00 30.63
C ILE A 151 -2.77 -13.20 31.76
N ALA A 152 -2.65 -14.41 32.28
CA ALA A 152 -1.72 -14.73 33.34
C ALA A 152 -0.25 -14.59 32.89
N LEU A 153 0.05 -15.03 31.65
CA LEU A 153 1.36 -14.83 31.05
C LEU A 153 1.69 -13.36 30.84
N ALA A 154 0.74 -12.56 30.35
CA ALA A 154 0.92 -11.13 30.17
C ALA A 154 1.24 -10.39 31.48
N LYS A 155 0.69 -10.87 32.61
CA LYS A 155 0.91 -10.26 33.92
C LYS A 155 2.21 -10.73 34.61
N TYR A 156 2.54 -12.01 34.51
CA TYR A 156 3.55 -12.63 35.37
C TYR A 156 4.79 -13.12 34.62
N ARG A 157 4.67 -13.51 33.34
CA ARG A 157 5.76 -14.03 32.52
C ARG A 157 5.64 -13.55 31.06
N PRO A 158 5.80 -12.24 30.82
CA PRO A 158 5.61 -11.64 29.50
C PRO A 158 6.55 -12.24 28.44
N GLU A 159 7.73 -12.69 28.81
CA GLU A 159 8.71 -13.31 27.93
C GLU A 159 8.21 -14.58 27.22
N ARG A 160 7.27 -15.30 27.82
CA ARG A 160 6.68 -16.53 27.24
C ARG A 160 5.40 -16.26 26.45
N LEU A 161 4.86 -15.04 26.52
CA LEU A 161 3.56 -14.71 25.93
C LEU A 161 3.57 -14.83 24.41
N MET A 162 4.60 -14.35 23.72
CA MET A 162 4.68 -14.39 22.25
C MET A 162 4.66 -15.84 21.72
N GLU A 163 5.41 -16.75 22.37
CA GLU A 163 5.41 -18.17 21.99
C GLU A 163 4.04 -18.80 22.18
N TYR A 164 3.42 -18.48 23.31
CA TYR A 164 2.07 -18.93 23.62
C TYR A 164 1.04 -18.45 22.59
N LEU A 165 1.07 -17.16 22.24
CA LEU A 165 0.16 -16.58 21.26
C LEU A 165 0.31 -17.20 19.86
N LYS A 166 1.53 -17.47 19.42
CA LYS A 166 1.79 -18.16 18.15
C LYS A 166 1.10 -19.53 18.06
N LEU A 167 1.00 -20.24 19.18
CA LEU A 167 0.41 -21.58 19.24
C LEU A 167 -1.13 -21.56 19.42
N TYR A 168 -1.65 -20.63 20.23
CA TYR A 168 -3.02 -20.72 20.75
C TYR A 168 -3.91 -19.52 20.46
N TRP A 169 -3.49 -18.58 19.60
CA TRP A 169 -4.28 -17.38 19.27
C TRP A 169 -5.70 -17.72 18.78
N SER A 170 -5.85 -18.81 17.97
CA SER A 170 -7.13 -19.20 17.39
C SER A 170 -8.14 -19.76 18.42
N ARG A 171 -7.66 -20.19 19.59
CA ARG A 171 -8.46 -20.72 20.69
C ARG A 171 -8.70 -19.71 21.80
N SER A 172 -8.16 -18.50 21.70
CA SER A 172 -8.21 -17.45 22.70
C SER A 172 -9.19 -16.34 22.32
N ASN A 173 -9.71 -15.63 23.30
CA ASN A 173 -10.54 -14.43 23.08
C ASN A 173 -9.59 -13.24 22.82
N LEU A 174 -9.37 -12.92 21.52
CA LEU A 174 -8.45 -11.89 21.10
C LEU A 174 -8.79 -10.50 21.66
N PRO A 175 -10.06 -10.00 21.65
CA PRO A 175 -10.40 -8.70 22.23
C PRO A 175 -10.02 -8.52 23.69
N GLN A 176 -10.09 -9.60 24.50
CA GLN A 176 -9.69 -9.53 25.90
C GLN A 176 -8.16 -9.51 26.05
N LEU A 177 -7.46 -10.28 25.23
CA LEU A 177 -5.99 -10.28 25.21
C LEU A 177 -5.43 -8.95 24.76
N ILE A 178 -6.00 -8.35 23.69
CA ILE A 178 -5.63 -7.01 23.20
C ILE A 178 -5.71 -5.98 24.33
N LYS A 179 -6.80 -5.95 25.08
CA LYS A 179 -6.96 -5.01 26.21
C LYS A 179 -5.94 -5.22 27.33
N VAL A 180 -5.53 -6.44 27.55
CA VAL A 180 -4.56 -6.77 28.62
C VAL A 180 -3.13 -6.49 28.17
N THR A 181 -2.77 -6.83 26.95
CA THR A 181 -1.44 -6.57 26.38
C THR A 181 -1.20 -5.07 26.19
N ASP A 182 -2.23 -4.31 25.80
CA ASP A 182 -2.20 -2.85 25.72
C ASP A 182 -1.88 -2.23 27.11
N LYS A 183 -2.61 -2.65 28.15
CA LYS A 183 -2.36 -2.20 29.53
C LYS A 183 -1.02 -2.65 30.11
N ALA A 184 -0.49 -3.75 29.65
CA ALA A 184 0.80 -4.27 30.07
C ALA A 184 1.97 -3.71 29.25
N HIS A 185 1.70 -2.85 28.23
CA HIS A 185 2.68 -2.26 27.33
C HIS A 185 3.52 -3.29 26.58
N LEU A 186 2.90 -4.41 26.18
CA LEU A 186 3.53 -5.48 25.42
C LEU A 186 3.25 -5.29 23.92
N TRP A 187 3.96 -4.34 23.33
CA TRP A 187 3.66 -3.81 22.00
C TRP A 187 3.85 -4.82 20.87
N ARG A 188 4.85 -5.68 20.95
CA ARG A 188 5.09 -6.76 19.95
C ARG A 188 3.95 -7.76 19.91
N GLU A 189 3.51 -8.19 21.08
CA GLU A 189 2.39 -9.11 21.26
C GLU A 189 1.08 -8.46 20.81
N LEU A 190 0.91 -7.17 21.10
CA LEU A 190 -0.25 -6.40 20.70
C LEU A 190 -0.36 -6.29 19.18
N VAL A 191 0.72 -5.98 18.48
CA VAL A 191 0.79 -5.96 17.02
C VAL A 191 0.44 -7.31 16.42
N PHE A 192 0.96 -8.39 17.00
CA PHE A 192 0.62 -9.75 16.58
C PHE A 192 -0.88 -10.03 16.73
N LEU A 193 -1.47 -9.64 17.86
CA LEU A 193 -2.90 -9.83 18.12
C LEU A 193 -3.76 -9.02 17.18
N TYR A 194 -3.44 -7.75 16.90
CA TYR A 194 -4.17 -6.93 15.91
C TYR A 194 -4.09 -7.54 14.51
N THR A 195 -2.93 -8.04 14.12
CA THR A 195 -2.76 -8.71 12.81
C THR A 195 -3.63 -9.98 12.70
N LYS A 196 -3.81 -10.72 13.80
CA LYS A 196 -4.65 -11.93 13.85
C LYS A 196 -6.13 -11.62 14.02
N TYR A 197 -6.46 -10.47 14.55
CA TYR A 197 -7.84 -9.98 14.72
C TYR A 197 -8.37 -9.25 13.49
N ASP A 198 -7.54 -9.12 12.43
CA ASP A 198 -7.86 -8.40 11.18
C ASP A 198 -8.11 -6.90 11.40
N GLU A 199 -7.31 -6.29 12.27
CA GLU A 199 -7.25 -4.85 12.51
C GLU A 199 -5.89 -4.27 12.11
N PRO A 200 -5.53 -4.25 10.82
CA PRO A 200 -4.22 -3.80 10.35
C PRO A 200 -3.97 -2.31 10.60
N ASP A 201 -5.02 -1.50 10.66
CA ASP A 201 -4.93 -0.06 10.97
C ASP A 201 -4.33 0.16 12.36
N ASN A 202 -4.87 -0.54 13.38
CA ASN A 202 -4.38 -0.45 14.75
C ASN A 202 -2.98 -1.06 14.88
N ALA A 203 -2.69 -2.15 14.17
CA ALA A 203 -1.35 -2.73 14.14
C ALA A 203 -0.31 -1.75 13.60
N ALA A 204 -0.59 -1.10 12.47
CA ALA A 204 0.31 -0.12 11.87
C ALA A 204 0.54 1.11 12.78
N LEU A 205 -0.53 1.63 13.39
CA LEU A 205 -0.44 2.74 14.35
C LEU A 205 0.42 2.39 15.56
N THR A 206 0.20 1.21 16.14
CA THR A 206 0.98 0.74 17.31
C THR A 206 2.46 0.61 16.99
N ILE A 207 2.83 0.11 15.81
CA ILE A 207 4.24 0.02 15.40
C ILE A 207 4.87 1.41 15.25
N MET A 208 4.15 2.39 14.69
CA MET A 208 4.66 3.74 14.53
C MET A 208 4.79 4.50 15.85
N GLU A 209 3.83 4.30 16.78
CA GLU A 209 3.82 4.99 18.08
C GLU A 209 4.84 4.39 19.06
N HIS A 210 5.13 3.09 18.95
CA HIS A 210 6.03 2.37 19.86
C HIS A 210 7.17 1.69 19.10
N CYS A 211 7.85 2.44 18.24
CA CYS A 211 8.90 1.94 17.37
C CYS A 211 10.12 1.35 18.11
N SER A 212 10.39 1.77 19.35
CA SER A 212 11.51 1.21 20.13
C SER A 212 11.39 -0.29 20.38
N ASP A 213 10.18 -0.75 20.62
CA ASP A 213 9.92 -2.13 21.06
C ASP A 213 9.22 -2.98 20.01
N ALA A 214 8.32 -2.39 19.22
CA ALA A 214 7.48 -3.11 18.26
C ALA A 214 8.00 -3.05 16.81
N TRP A 215 9.10 -2.35 16.56
CA TRP A 215 9.59 -2.15 15.21
C TRP A 215 10.14 -3.43 14.58
N ASP A 216 9.56 -3.79 13.45
CA ASP A 216 10.04 -4.80 12.53
C ASP A 216 9.65 -4.38 11.10
N HIS A 217 10.65 -4.13 10.24
CA HIS A 217 10.44 -3.64 8.89
C HIS A 217 9.61 -4.60 8.04
N ASP A 218 9.93 -5.90 8.09
CA ASP A 218 9.26 -6.90 7.27
C ASP A 218 7.80 -7.10 7.71
N GLN A 219 7.56 -7.09 9.02
CA GLN A 219 6.20 -7.17 9.57
C GLN A 219 5.38 -5.93 9.19
N PHE A 220 5.95 -4.73 9.33
CA PHE A 220 5.27 -3.48 8.96
C PHE A 220 4.92 -3.43 7.49
N LYS A 221 5.86 -3.82 6.63
CA LYS A 221 5.68 -3.94 5.17
C LYS A 221 4.59 -4.95 4.78
N ALA A 222 4.41 -6.02 5.56
CA ALA A 222 3.35 -7.00 5.34
C ALA A 222 1.97 -6.52 5.82
N VAL A 223 1.91 -5.72 6.89
CA VAL A 223 0.66 -5.19 7.48
C VAL A 223 0.13 -4.02 6.66
N LEU A 224 0.98 -3.10 6.24
CA LEU A 224 0.59 -1.84 5.63
C LEU A 224 -0.34 -2.01 4.39
N PRO A 225 -0.12 -2.95 3.46
CA PRO A 225 -1.01 -3.14 2.31
C PRO A 225 -2.44 -3.58 2.68
N GLN A 226 -2.66 -4.06 3.89
CA GLN A 226 -3.97 -4.50 4.37
C GLN A 226 -4.76 -3.37 5.03
N VAL A 227 -4.10 -2.25 5.33
CA VAL A 227 -4.69 -1.06 5.97
C VAL A 227 -5.77 -0.47 5.06
N ALA A 228 -6.93 -0.16 5.65
CA ALA A 228 -8.05 0.43 4.94
C ALA A 228 -7.98 1.96 4.88
N ASN A 229 -7.41 2.59 5.91
CA ASN A 229 -7.32 4.04 6.00
C ASN A 229 -6.08 4.58 5.24
N VAL A 230 -6.35 5.31 4.16
CA VAL A 230 -5.32 5.91 3.29
C VAL A 230 -4.40 6.91 4.05
N GLU A 231 -4.89 7.58 5.08
CA GLU A 231 -4.08 8.53 5.86
C GLU A 231 -2.94 7.84 6.62
N ILE A 232 -3.11 6.57 6.98
CA ILE A 232 -2.07 5.80 7.66
C ILE A 232 -0.86 5.58 6.72
N TYR A 233 -1.07 5.45 5.41
CA TYR A 233 0.03 5.35 4.44
C TYR A 233 0.91 6.60 4.47
N TYR A 234 0.30 7.79 4.49
CA TYR A 234 1.05 9.04 4.54
C TYR A 234 1.75 9.26 5.88
N ARG A 235 1.11 8.88 7.00
CA ARG A 235 1.77 8.86 8.31
C ARG A 235 2.96 7.90 8.34
N ALA A 236 2.82 6.72 7.74
CA ALA A 236 3.89 5.75 7.61
C ALA A 236 5.06 6.29 6.78
N LEU A 237 4.79 6.99 5.68
CA LEU A 237 5.83 7.63 4.87
C LEU A 237 6.57 8.72 5.65
N THR A 238 5.84 9.56 6.43
CA THR A 238 6.47 10.56 7.31
C THR A 238 7.34 9.88 8.38
N PHE A 239 6.82 8.83 9.01
CA PHE A 239 7.56 8.05 10.00
C PHE A 239 8.87 7.46 9.43
N TYR A 240 8.82 6.92 8.18
CA TYR A 240 10.03 6.41 7.52
C TYR A 240 11.03 7.51 7.20
N LEU A 241 10.56 8.67 6.76
CA LEU A 241 11.43 9.83 6.52
C LEU A 241 12.21 10.24 7.76
N GLU A 242 11.53 10.24 8.92
CA GLU A 242 12.12 10.70 10.18
C GLU A 242 13.02 9.65 10.84
N GLN A 243 12.64 8.37 10.79
CA GLN A 243 13.29 7.32 11.57
C GLN A 243 14.13 6.35 10.72
N HIS A 244 13.71 6.04 9.48
CA HIS A 244 14.30 4.99 8.65
C HIS A 244 14.40 5.37 7.18
N PRO A 245 15.07 6.48 6.80
CA PRO A 245 15.06 7.00 5.42
C PRO A 245 15.59 6.00 4.38
N LEU A 246 16.56 5.16 4.76
CA LEU A 246 17.14 4.16 3.84
C LEU A 246 16.17 3.05 3.42
N LEU A 247 15.15 2.76 4.23
CA LEU A 247 14.16 1.72 3.95
C LEU A 247 12.92 2.26 3.23
N LEU A 248 12.87 3.57 2.97
CA LEU A 248 11.73 4.26 2.39
C LEU A 248 11.37 3.74 0.99
N ASN A 249 12.37 3.54 0.11
CA ASN A 249 12.13 3.03 -1.23
C ASN A 249 11.51 1.64 -1.24
N ASP A 250 11.93 0.78 -0.31
CA ASP A 250 11.40 -0.55 -0.18
C ASP A 250 9.90 -0.53 0.23
N LEU A 251 9.54 0.37 1.14
CA LEU A 251 8.15 0.61 1.48
C LEU A 251 7.34 1.15 0.30
N LEU A 252 7.87 2.16 -0.40
CA LEU A 252 7.20 2.78 -1.55
C LEU A 252 6.91 1.76 -2.66
N THR A 253 7.80 0.78 -2.90
CA THR A 253 7.56 -0.26 -3.92
C THR A 253 6.29 -1.07 -3.64
N VAL A 254 5.97 -1.32 -2.36
CA VAL A 254 4.77 -2.05 -1.96
C VAL A 254 3.52 -1.19 -2.07
N LEU A 255 3.64 0.11 -1.81
CA LEU A 255 2.51 1.04 -1.77
C LEU A 255 2.17 1.69 -3.12
N VAL A 256 2.99 1.55 -4.16
CA VAL A 256 2.82 2.19 -5.49
C VAL A 256 1.38 2.17 -6.01
N LYS A 257 0.66 1.06 -5.82
CA LYS A 257 -0.71 0.89 -6.35
C LYS A 257 -1.81 1.48 -5.46
N ARG A 258 -1.48 2.00 -4.28
CA ARG A 258 -2.46 2.37 -3.25
C ARG A 258 -2.39 3.84 -2.82
N ILE A 259 -1.34 4.53 -3.21
CA ILE A 259 -1.08 5.93 -2.84
C ILE A 259 -1.28 6.86 -4.02
N ASP A 260 -1.69 8.10 -3.73
CA ASP A 260 -1.68 9.19 -4.70
C ASP A 260 -0.25 9.74 -4.85
N HIS A 261 0.34 9.50 -6.01
CA HIS A 261 1.72 9.89 -6.31
C HIS A 261 1.93 11.41 -6.24
N ALA A 262 0.95 12.20 -6.69
CA ALA A 262 1.04 13.66 -6.63
C ALA A 262 1.05 14.18 -5.18
N ARG A 263 0.29 13.53 -4.30
CA ARG A 263 0.29 13.86 -2.86
C ARG A 263 1.61 13.47 -2.19
N VAL A 264 2.16 12.32 -2.55
CA VAL A 264 3.46 11.86 -2.06
C VAL A 264 4.55 12.86 -2.43
N VAL A 265 4.66 13.24 -3.70
CA VAL A 265 5.66 14.22 -4.17
C VAL A 265 5.52 15.55 -3.42
N ARG A 266 4.29 16.06 -3.28
CA ARG A 266 4.05 17.31 -2.52
C ARG A 266 4.46 17.20 -1.05
N MET A 267 4.26 16.06 -0.44
CA MET A 267 4.66 15.80 0.95
C MET A 267 6.19 15.85 1.08
N PHE A 268 6.93 15.20 0.17
CA PHE A 268 8.39 15.20 0.16
C PHE A 268 8.96 16.60 -0.08
N LYS A 269 8.44 17.33 -1.06
CA LYS A 269 8.85 18.73 -1.33
C LYS A 269 8.58 19.68 -0.13
N LYS A 270 7.59 19.37 0.70
CA LYS A 270 7.26 20.17 1.89
C LYS A 270 8.17 19.88 3.09
N HIS A 271 8.65 18.65 3.25
CA HIS A 271 9.45 18.25 4.41
C HIS A 271 10.90 18.72 4.34
N ASP A 272 11.58 18.51 3.19
CA ASP A 272 12.92 19.05 2.89
C ASP A 272 13.29 18.68 1.45
N HIS A 273 13.93 19.58 0.72
CA HIS A 273 14.45 19.30 -0.62
C HIS A 273 15.49 18.17 -0.62
N ASP A 274 16.26 18.03 0.46
CA ASP A 274 17.30 16.99 0.62
C ASP A 274 16.73 15.56 0.67
N ASN A 275 15.43 15.39 0.84
CA ASN A 275 14.78 14.08 0.87
C ASN A 275 14.35 13.56 -0.52
N VAL A 276 14.32 14.41 -1.53
CA VAL A 276 13.92 14.03 -2.89
C VAL A 276 14.86 12.99 -3.52
N PRO A 277 16.19 13.05 -3.34
CA PRO A 277 17.11 12.03 -3.83
C PRO A 277 16.81 10.62 -3.30
N LEU A 278 16.27 10.53 -2.08
CA LEU A 278 15.92 9.23 -1.47
C LEU A 278 14.84 8.48 -2.24
N ILE A 279 13.95 9.22 -2.92
CA ILE A 279 12.83 8.62 -3.68
C ILE A 279 13.09 8.52 -5.19
N ARG A 280 14.34 8.71 -5.64
CA ARG A 280 14.71 8.63 -7.07
C ARG A 280 14.21 7.35 -7.74
N SER A 281 14.47 6.20 -7.12
CA SER A 281 14.05 4.90 -7.64
C SER A 281 12.53 4.78 -7.76
N TYR A 282 11.80 5.34 -6.79
CA TYR A 282 10.35 5.38 -6.81
C TYR A 282 9.83 6.29 -7.93
N LEU A 283 10.34 7.53 -8.06
CA LEU A 283 9.96 8.45 -9.12
C LEU A 283 10.18 7.82 -10.51
N MET A 284 11.33 7.19 -10.73
CA MET A 284 11.64 6.48 -11.96
C MET A 284 10.65 5.32 -12.24
N SER A 285 10.22 4.60 -11.21
CA SER A 285 9.25 3.50 -11.36
C SER A 285 7.82 3.97 -11.69
N VAL A 286 7.46 5.18 -11.26
CA VAL A 286 6.12 5.77 -11.43
C VAL A 286 6.04 6.65 -12.68
N GLN A 287 7.15 7.16 -13.18
CA GLN A 287 7.23 8.03 -14.37
C GLN A 287 6.46 7.50 -15.60
N PRO A 288 6.41 6.16 -15.89
CA PRO A 288 5.61 5.63 -16.99
C PRO A 288 4.10 5.95 -16.91
N GLN A 289 3.59 6.39 -15.75
CA GLN A 289 2.20 6.85 -15.63
C GLN A 289 1.98 8.27 -16.16
N ASN A 290 3.07 8.97 -16.52
CA ASN A 290 3.07 10.32 -17.10
C ASN A 290 2.26 11.34 -16.29
N LEU A 291 2.54 11.42 -14.99
CA LEU A 291 1.90 12.38 -14.08
C LEU A 291 2.75 13.64 -13.96
N GLU A 292 2.14 14.82 -14.16
CA GLU A 292 2.80 16.13 -14.11
C GLU A 292 3.68 16.30 -12.86
N ALA A 293 3.10 16.11 -11.66
CA ALA A 293 3.83 16.30 -10.42
C ALA A 293 5.04 15.37 -10.25
N VAL A 294 4.97 14.15 -10.82
CA VAL A 294 6.07 13.17 -10.77
C VAL A 294 7.16 13.57 -11.76
N ASN A 295 6.77 13.95 -12.99
CA ASN A 295 7.71 14.38 -14.02
C ASN A 295 8.46 15.65 -13.60
N ASP A 296 7.75 16.65 -13.04
CA ASP A 296 8.36 17.87 -12.52
C ASP A 296 9.35 17.58 -11.38
N ALA A 297 8.96 16.71 -10.42
CA ALA A 297 9.84 16.38 -9.32
C ALA A 297 11.07 15.57 -9.76
N TYR A 298 10.89 14.69 -10.74
CA TYR A 298 12.00 13.91 -11.27
C TYR A 298 12.96 14.76 -12.11
N ASN A 299 12.42 15.68 -12.93
CA ASN A 299 13.23 16.63 -13.69
C ASN A 299 13.98 17.60 -12.77
N ASP A 300 13.33 18.10 -11.70
CA ASP A 300 13.98 18.93 -10.67
C ASP A 300 15.15 18.21 -10.04
N LEU A 301 14.96 16.94 -9.65
CA LEU A 301 16.02 16.12 -9.07
C LEU A 301 17.20 15.91 -10.03
N LEU A 302 16.92 15.63 -11.30
CA LEU A 302 17.98 15.44 -12.31
C LEU A 302 18.77 16.72 -12.58
N ILE A 303 18.17 17.88 -12.40
CA ILE A 303 18.87 19.18 -12.49
C ILE A 303 19.79 19.35 -11.28
N GLU A 304 19.32 19.03 -10.07
CA GLU A 304 20.11 19.10 -8.84
C GLU A 304 21.30 18.12 -8.85
N GLU A 305 21.11 16.93 -9.42
CA GLU A 305 22.15 15.92 -9.59
C GLU A 305 23.08 16.16 -10.80
N GLU A 306 22.79 17.19 -11.61
CA GLU A 306 23.53 17.52 -12.85
C GLU A 306 23.51 16.38 -13.89
N ASP A 307 22.52 15.50 -13.88
CA ASP A 307 22.37 14.38 -14.82
C ASP A 307 21.58 14.80 -16.08
N TYR A 308 22.25 15.53 -16.96
CA TYR A 308 21.66 16.03 -18.21
C TYR A 308 21.29 14.92 -19.20
N ASN A 309 21.99 13.76 -19.17
CA ASN A 309 21.70 12.65 -20.08
C ASN A 309 20.34 12.01 -19.76
N THR A 310 20.11 11.70 -18.50
CA THR A 310 18.85 11.13 -18.05
C THR A 310 17.72 12.15 -18.19
N LEU A 311 17.99 13.42 -17.93
CA LEU A 311 17.02 14.49 -18.12
C LEU A 311 16.57 14.59 -19.59
N ARG A 312 17.49 14.47 -20.54
CA ARG A 312 17.13 14.47 -21.98
C ARG A 312 16.19 13.31 -22.33
N VAL A 313 16.55 12.10 -21.86
CA VAL A 313 15.69 10.92 -22.08
C VAL A 313 14.30 11.11 -21.45
N SER A 314 14.23 11.71 -20.27
CA SER A 314 12.97 12.02 -19.59
C SER A 314 12.10 12.98 -20.40
N ILE A 315 12.67 14.08 -20.88
CA ILE A 315 12.00 15.12 -21.68
C ILE A 315 11.52 14.59 -23.04
N ASP A 316 12.29 13.67 -23.65
CA ASP A 316 11.91 13.09 -24.94
C ASP A 316 10.82 11.99 -24.80
N ALA A 317 10.80 11.28 -23.68
CA ALA A 317 9.88 10.18 -23.43
C ALA A 317 8.52 10.63 -22.86
N TYR A 318 8.49 11.70 -22.06
CA TYR A 318 7.30 12.18 -21.36
C TYR A 318 7.06 13.64 -21.68
N ASP A 319 5.79 14.00 -21.86
CA ASP A 319 5.37 15.34 -22.31
C ASP A 319 4.48 16.08 -21.29
N ASN A 320 4.02 15.38 -20.24
CA ASN A 320 3.15 15.97 -19.24
C ASN A 320 3.97 16.66 -18.13
N PHE A 321 4.51 17.82 -18.43
CA PHE A 321 5.20 18.74 -17.50
C PHE A 321 5.22 20.15 -18.10
N ASP A 322 5.47 21.18 -17.28
CA ASP A 322 5.60 22.56 -17.79
C ASP A 322 6.96 22.75 -18.48
N ALA A 323 6.96 22.48 -19.79
CA ALA A 323 8.17 22.57 -20.62
C ALA A 323 8.75 23.99 -20.68
N LEU A 324 7.90 25.03 -20.68
CA LEU A 324 8.36 26.42 -20.78
C LEU A 324 8.95 26.92 -19.46
N ALA A 325 8.35 26.56 -18.33
CA ALA A 325 8.91 26.85 -17.02
C ALA A 325 10.26 26.15 -16.84
N LEU A 326 10.35 24.87 -17.23
CA LEU A 326 11.59 24.10 -17.19
C LEU A 326 12.67 24.74 -18.08
N ALA A 327 12.36 25.08 -19.33
CA ALA A 327 13.28 25.74 -20.25
C ALA A 327 13.77 27.08 -19.70
N SER A 328 12.88 27.88 -19.08
CA SER A 328 13.26 29.17 -18.47
C SER A 328 14.23 29.02 -17.30
N ARG A 329 14.16 27.92 -16.55
CA ARG A 329 15.12 27.61 -15.46
C ARG A 329 16.47 27.15 -16.01
N LEU A 330 16.44 26.33 -17.07
CA LEU A 330 17.65 25.72 -17.65
C LEU A 330 18.46 26.72 -18.50
N LYS A 331 17.82 27.78 -19.05
CA LYS A 331 18.51 28.75 -19.94
C LYS A 331 19.69 29.48 -19.28
N ASP A 332 19.60 29.72 -17.96
CA ASP A 332 20.60 30.47 -17.19
C ASP A 332 21.54 29.54 -16.40
N HIS A 333 21.49 28.22 -16.66
CA HIS A 333 22.31 27.24 -15.95
C HIS A 333 23.79 27.34 -16.37
N GLU A 334 24.69 27.05 -15.41
CA GLU A 334 26.14 27.15 -15.64
C GLU A 334 26.65 26.14 -16.70
N LEU A 335 26.10 24.92 -16.71
CA LEU A 335 26.51 23.87 -17.64
C LEU A 335 25.87 24.06 -19.02
N LEU A 336 26.71 24.01 -20.06
CA LEU A 336 26.31 24.13 -21.45
C LEU A 336 25.23 23.15 -21.88
N GLU A 337 25.32 21.89 -21.41
CA GLU A 337 24.40 20.84 -21.80
C GLU A 337 22.96 21.12 -21.32
N PHE A 338 22.78 21.75 -20.15
CA PHE A 338 21.45 22.14 -19.68
C PHE A 338 20.87 23.29 -20.50
N ARG A 339 21.72 24.29 -20.91
CA ARG A 339 21.26 25.36 -21.82
C ARG A 339 20.89 24.81 -23.20
N ARG A 340 21.62 23.78 -23.65
CA ARG A 340 21.29 23.05 -24.89
C ARG A 340 19.94 22.32 -24.77
N LEU A 341 19.63 21.74 -23.59
CA LEU A 341 18.32 21.16 -23.33
C LEU A 341 17.21 22.22 -23.30
N ALA A 342 17.47 23.41 -22.76
CA ALA A 342 16.53 24.54 -22.84
C ALA A 342 16.22 24.92 -24.29
N ALA A 343 17.23 25.03 -25.14
CA ALA A 343 17.04 25.29 -26.56
C ALA A 343 16.22 24.18 -27.26
N HIS A 344 16.44 22.92 -26.89
CA HIS A 344 15.67 21.77 -27.37
C HIS A 344 14.19 21.86 -26.93
N LEU A 345 13.92 22.23 -25.67
CA LEU A 345 12.56 22.43 -25.16
C LEU A 345 11.83 23.58 -25.86
N TYR A 346 12.52 24.71 -26.08
CA TYR A 346 11.95 25.82 -26.85
C TYR A 346 11.60 25.39 -28.28
N ARG A 347 12.49 24.64 -28.96
CA ARG A 347 12.20 24.07 -30.28
C ARG A 347 11.00 23.14 -30.30
N LYS A 348 10.86 22.26 -29.30
CA LYS A 348 9.74 21.30 -29.17
C LYS A 348 8.39 22.01 -28.96
N ASN A 349 8.41 23.24 -28.42
CA ASN A 349 7.22 24.08 -28.17
C ASN A 349 7.05 25.21 -29.19
N ASP A 350 7.62 25.10 -30.40
CA ASP A 350 7.50 26.03 -31.52
C ASP A 350 8.02 27.45 -31.21
N ARG A 351 8.86 27.62 -30.18
CA ARG A 351 9.52 28.87 -29.85
C ARG A 351 10.92 28.93 -30.48
N PHE A 352 10.98 29.00 -31.79
CA PHE A 352 12.21 28.89 -32.57
C PHE A 352 13.17 30.04 -32.32
N ASP A 353 12.68 31.27 -32.17
CA ASP A 353 13.50 32.47 -31.93
C ASP A 353 14.26 32.38 -30.61
N ASP A 354 13.62 31.94 -29.54
CA ASP A 354 14.27 31.73 -28.23
C ASP A 354 15.30 30.62 -28.29
N SER A 355 15.00 29.53 -28.99
CA SER A 355 15.94 28.42 -29.19
C SER A 355 17.19 28.84 -29.96
N ILE A 356 17.01 29.58 -31.03
CA ILE A 356 18.10 30.08 -31.88
C ILE A 356 18.91 31.13 -31.13
N SER A 357 18.27 32.04 -30.40
CA SER A 357 18.96 33.08 -29.63
C SER A 357 19.89 32.45 -28.56
N LEU A 358 19.43 31.41 -27.87
CA LEU A 358 20.20 30.70 -26.89
C LEU A 358 21.35 29.92 -27.53
N SER A 359 21.09 29.25 -28.66
CA SER A 359 22.12 28.54 -29.42
C SER A 359 23.18 29.49 -30.02
N LYS A 360 22.81 30.69 -30.43
CA LYS A 360 23.73 31.77 -30.88
C LYS A 360 24.65 32.21 -29.73
N ALA A 361 24.08 32.44 -28.53
CA ALA A 361 24.83 32.89 -27.35
C ALA A 361 25.91 31.89 -26.95
N ASP A 362 25.62 30.57 -27.05
CA ASP A 362 26.54 29.49 -26.73
C ASP A 362 27.39 29.02 -27.91
N SER A 363 27.33 29.69 -29.05
CA SER A 363 28.05 29.31 -30.28
C SER A 363 27.74 27.90 -30.80
N LEU A 364 26.55 27.37 -30.49
CA LEU A 364 26.05 26.08 -30.95
C LEU A 364 25.36 26.23 -32.34
N PHE A 365 26.13 26.67 -33.32
CA PHE A 365 25.61 27.05 -34.63
C PHE A 365 24.94 25.90 -35.39
N ARG A 366 25.42 24.67 -35.18
CA ARG A 366 24.77 23.49 -35.77
C ARG A 366 23.35 23.30 -35.26
N ASP A 367 23.13 23.43 -33.96
CA ASP A 367 21.82 23.27 -33.34
C ASP A 367 20.88 24.41 -33.76
N ALA A 368 21.43 25.63 -33.93
CA ALA A 368 20.68 26.78 -34.46
C ALA A 368 20.21 26.56 -35.93
N ILE A 369 21.10 26.04 -36.79
CA ILE A 369 20.78 25.71 -38.18
C ILE A 369 19.73 24.61 -38.27
N GLU A 370 19.88 23.57 -37.46
CA GLU A 370 18.89 22.49 -37.37
C GLU A 370 17.55 22.98 -36.89
N THR A 371 17.50 23.90 -35.93
CA THR A 371 16.26 24.52 -35.44
C THR A 371 15.59 25.36 -36.51
N ALA A 372 16.36 26.20 -37.24
CA ALA A 372 15.82 26.99 -38.33
C ALA A 372 15.28 26.12 -39.49
N SER A 373 15.97 25.00 -39.81
CA SER A 373 15.46 24.06 -40.82
C SER A 373 14.14 23.37 -40.39
N HIS A 374 13.97 23.06 -39.08
CA HIS A 374 12.75 22.46 -38.59
C HIS A 374 11.60 23.44 -38.41
N SER A 375 11.86 24.76 -38.29
CA SER A 375 10.82 25.75 -38.09
C SER A 375 9.84 25.86 -39.28
N GLY A 376 10.30 25.58 -40.48
CA GLY A 376 9.52 25.75 -41.68
C GLY A 376 9.20 27.21 -42.03
N VAL A 377 9.76 28.19 -41.29
CA VAL A 377 9.52 29.62 -41.45
C VAL A 377 10.70 30.29 -42.18
N SER A 378 10.46 30.92 -43.30
CA SER A 378 11.50 31.58 -44.09
C SER A 378 12.16 32.74 -43.36
N GLU A 379 11.38 33.55 -42.66
CA GLU A 379 11.87 34.72 -41.90
C GLU A 379 12.95 34.34 -40.88
N VAL A 380 12.71 33.28 -40.11
CA VAL A 380 13.67 32.76 -39.11
C VAL A 380 14.96 32.27 -39.75
N ALA A 381 14.83 31.65 -40.93
CA ALA A 381 16.01 31.15 -41.67
C ALA A 381 16.80 32.31 -42.28
N GLU A 382 16.13 33.35 -42.79
CA GLU A 382 16.75 34.53 -43.35
C GLU A 382 17.47 35.38 -42.30
N GLU A 383 16.87 35.61 -41.13
CA GLU A 383 17.51 36.28 -39.98
C GLU A 383 18.76 35.55 -39.49
N LEU A 384 18.71 34.20 -39.43
CA LEU A 384 19.87 33.42 -39.04
C LEU A 384 21.00 33.48 -40.10
N LEU A 385 20.61 33.53 -41.37
CA LEU A 385 21.58 33.67 -42.47
C LEU A 385 22.28 35.03 -42.40
N GLU A 386 21.54 36.15 -42.18
CA GLU A 386 22.12 37.47 -41.98
C GLU A 386 23.09 37.52 -40.80
N TYR A 387 22.70 36.92 -39.69
CA TYR A 387 23.62 36.82 -38.52
C TYR A 387 24.95 36.12 -38.85
N PHE A 388 24.95 35.02 -39.63
CA PHE A 388 26.20 34.37 -40.03
C PHE A 388 27.04 35.22 -41.00
N VAL A 389 26.39 36.02 -41.79
CA VAL A 389 27.09 36.97 -42.67
C VAL A 389 27.75 38.11 -41.87
N GLU A 390 27.00 38.69 -40.91
CA GLU A 390 27.52 39.76 -40.03
C GLU A 390 28.66 39.30 -39.17
N THR A 391 28.58 38.06 -38.63
CA THR A 391 29.67 37.46 -37.82
C THR A 391 30.85 36.94 -38.66
N GLY A 392 30.71 36.96 -40.00
CA GLY A 392 31.76 36.53 -40.92
C GLY A 392 31.98 35.00 -40.96
N ASN A 393 31.04 34.20 -40.45
CA ASN A 393 31.13 32.75 -40.41
C ASN A 393 30.70 32.09 -41.73
N LYS A 394 31.63 32.01 -42.67
CA LYS A 394 31.36 31.46 -44.01
C LYS A 394 30.97 30.00 -44.04
N GLU A 395 31.48 29.21 -43.10
CA GLU A 395 31.15 27.78 -43.01
C GLU A 395 29.71 27.57 -42.58
N CYS A 396 29.24 28.28 -41.58
CA CYS A 396 27.85 28.26 -41.14
C CYS A 396 26.91 28.85 -42.21
N TYR A 397 27.29 29.89 -42.89
CA TYR A 397 26.58 30.44 -44.04
C TYR A 397 26.35 29.38 -45.13
N ALA A 398 27.42 28.67 -45.54
CA ALA A 398 27.30 27.60 -46.53
C ALA A 398 26.45 26.42 -46.03
N ALA A 399 26.56 26.04 -44.75
CA ALA A 399 25.78 25.00 -44.13
C ALA A 399 24.27 25.37 -44.09
N MET A 400 23.97 26.65 -43.86
CA MET A 400 22.63 27.17 -43.84
C MET A 400 21.95 27.10 -45.22
N LEU A 401 22.65 27.47 -46.29
CA LEU A 401 22.19 27.32 -47.65
C LEU A 401 21.83 25.90 -48.04
N PHE A 402 22.52 24.94 -47.45
CA PHE A 402 22.25 23.51 -47.65
C PHE A 402 21.09 23.01 -46.81
N ALA A 403 21.10 23.32 -45.51
CA ALA A 403 20.10 22.80 -44.55
C ALA A 403 18.71 23.44 -44.75
N CYS A 404 18.67 24.74 -45.07
CA CYS A 404 17.42 25.49 -45.25
C CYS A 404 17.12 25.82 -46.73
N TYR A 405 17.56 24.92 -47.64
CA TYR A 405 17.44 25.11 -49.07
C TYR A 405 16.04 25.50 -49.58
N ASP A 406 15.01 24.86 -49.06
CA ASP A 406 13.63 25.05 -49.46
C ASP A 406 12.96 26.26 -48.79
N LEU A 407 13.55 26.78 -47.70
CA LEU A 407 13.01 27.89 -46.91
C LEU A 407 13.53 29.26 -47.36
N LEU A 408 14.77 29.29 -47.83
CA LEU A 408 15.44 30.54 -48.19
C LEU A 408 14.96 31.05 -49.56
N ALA A 409 14.57 32.33 -49.63
CA ALA A 409 14.20 32.96 -50.87
C ALA A 409 15.45 33.18 -51.76
N PRO A 410 15.43 32.73 -53.05
CA PRO A 410 16.61 32.80 -53.90
C PRO A 410 17.07 34.23 -54.22
N ASP A 411 16.17 35.18 -54.28
CA ASP A 411 16.44 36.59 -54.48
C ASP A 411 17.16 37.22 -53.27
N PHE A 412 16.67 36.92 -52.06
CA PHE A 412 17.31 37.34 -50.80
C PHE A 412 18.75 36.77 -50.70
N VAL A 413 18.94 35.49 -50.93
CA VAL A 413 20.27 34.84 -50.89
C VAL A 413 21.22 35.47 -51.89
N MET A 414 20.73 35.82 -53.10
CA MET A 414 21.54 36.49 -54.14
C MET A 414 21.94 37.88 -53.70
N GLU A 415 21.04 38.66 -53.15
CA GLU A 415 21.30 40.02 -52.67
C GLU A 415 22.33 40.03 -51.57
N VAL A 416 22.16 39.19 -50.52
CA VAL A 416 23.10 39.08 -49.38
C VAL A 416 24.48 38.64 -49.86
N SER A 417 24.53 37.63 -50.73
CA SER A 417 25.81 37.11 -51.23
C SER A 417 26.59 38.12 -52.05
N TRP A 418 25.88 38.94 -52.85
CA TRP A 418 26.51 39.99 -53.65
C TRP A 418 27.04 41.14 -52.77
N ARG A 419 26.26 41.59 -51.78
CA ARG A 419 26.67 42.65 -50.85
C ARG A 419 27.92 42.32 -50.07
N HIS A 420 28.06 41.06 -49.63
CA HIS A 420 29.13 40.61 -48.75
C HIS A 420 30.23 39.81 -49.45
N ALA A 421 30.27 39.79 -50.76
CA ALA A 421 31.28 39.06 -51.59
C ALA A 421 31.38 37.57 -51.26
N LEU A 422 30.24 36.91 -51.03
CA LEU A 422 30.11 35.47 -50.70
C LEU A 422 29.71 34.62 -51.91
N SER A 423 29.80 35.16 -53.13
CA SER A 423 29.35 34.50 -54.37
C SER A 423 29.90 33.09 -54.57
N ASP A 424 31.16 32.85 -54.18
CA ASP A 424 31.80 31.53 -54.32
C ASP A 424 31.08 30.45 -53.50
N PHE A 425 30.60 30.80 -52.29
CA PHE A 425 29.85 29.91 -51.42
C PHE A 425 28.41 29.73 -51.86
N THR A 426 27.82 30.70 -52.50
CA THR A 426 26.43 30.74 -52.94
C THR A 426 26.22 30.08 -54.31
N MET A 427 27.25 30.03 -55.16
CA MET A 427 27.18 29.50 -56.52
C MET A 427 26.58 28.07 -56.62
N PRO A 428 26.92 27.07 -55.78
CA PRO A 428 26.31 25.76 -55.83
C PRO A 428 24.81 25.81 -55.62
N TYR A 429 24.34 26.60 -54.63
CA TYR A 429 22.93 26.83 -54.32
C TYR A 429 22.17 27.43 -55.53
N GLN A 430 22.72 28.49 -56.16
CA GLN A 430 22.11 29.14 -57.31
C GLN A 430 21.96 28.19 -58.51
N ILE A 431 23.01 27.38 -58.79
CA ILE A 431 22.96 26.39 -59.85
C ILE A 431 21.87 25.38 -59.63
N GLN A 432 21.70 24.91 -58.39
CA GLN A 432 20.69 23.92 -58.04
C GLN A 432 19.31 24.55 -58.15
N GLN A 433 19.08 25.76 -57.65
CA GLN A 433 17.82 26.46 -57.75
C GLN A 433 17.40 26.70 -59.21
N ALA A 434 18.34 27.09 -60.09
CA ALA A 434 18.08 27.26 -61.50
C ALA A 434 17.65 25.96 -62.19
N ARG A 435 18.27 24.84 -61.79
CA ARG A 435 17.91 23.49 -62.30
C ARG A 435 16.51 23.05 -61.82
N ASP A 436 16.22 23.23 -60.55
CA ASP A 436 14.96 22.81 -59.94
C ASP A 436 13.80 23.66 -60.47
N THR A 437 13.99 24.97 -60.61
CA THR A 437 13.02 25.89 -61.20
C THR A 437 12.72 25.51 -62.69
N ARG A 438 13.74 25.21 -63.48
CA ARG A 438 13.58 24.73 -64.82
C ARG A 438 12.79 23.42 -64.89
N THR A 439 13.09 22.48 -64.01
CA THR A 439 12.42 21.16 -63.97
C THR A 439 10.94 21.33 -63.61
N LYS A 440 10.63 22.16 -62.58
CA LYS A 440 9.26 22.52 -62.17
C LYS A 440 8.48 23.21 -63.28
N LEU A 441 9.09 24.14 -64.02
CA LEU A 441 8.47 24.83 -65.17
C LEU A 441 8.12 23.87 -66.29
N LEU A 442 9.05 22.98 -66.67
CA LEU A 442 8.80 21.97 -67.72
C LEU A 442 7.68 20.98 -67.32
N ALA A 443 7.60 20.61 -66.03
CA ALA A 443 6.52 19.75 -65.54
C ALA A 443 5.16 20.46 -65.59
N LEU A 444 5.10 21.72 -65.17
CA LEU A 444 3.87 22.54 -65.23
C LEU A 444 3.43 22.80 -66.70
N GLU A 445 4.37 23.10 -67.60
CA GLU A 445 4.04 23.24 -69.02
C GLU A 445 3.47 21.96 -69.61
N LYS A 446 3.98 20.81 -69.20
CA LYS A 446 3.44 19.52 -69.64
C LYS A 446 2.01 19.29 -69.13
N GLU A 447 1.77 19.54 -67.84
CA GLU A 447 0.44 19.43 -67.26
C GLU A 447 -0.57 20.40 -67.91
N VAL A 448 -0.19 21.66 -68.18
CA VAL A 448 -1.04 22.64 -68.85
C VAL A 448 -1.37 22.14 -70.25
N ARG A 449 -0.39 21.64 -71.02
CA ARG A 449 -0.64 21.07 -72.37
C ARG A 449 -1.56 19.84 -72.31
N GLU A 450 -1.40 18.96 -71.32
CA GLU A 450 -2.27 17.82 -71.16
C GLU A 450 -3.71 18.21 -70.77
N ARG A 451 -3.91 19.23 -69.92
CA ARG A 451 -5.22 19.79 -69.60
C ARG A 451 -5.87 20.41 -70.82
N ALA A 452 -5.13 21.26 -71.58
CA ALA A 452 -5.62 21.88 -72.79
C ALA A 452 -6.00 20.84 -73.85
N ALA A 453 -5.23 19.76 -73.99
CA ALA A 453 -5.57 18.68 -74.87
C ALA A 453 -6.86 17.91 -74.48
N LYS A 454 -7.08 17.71 -73.16
CA LYS A 454 -8.30 17.11 -72.60
C LYS A 454 -9.53 18.01 -72.80
N ASP A 455 -9.37 19.30 -72.60
CA ASP A 455 -10.47 20.25 -72.78
C ASP A 455 -10.85 20.39 -74.28
N SER A 456 -9.85 20.43 -75.20
CA SER A 456 -10.10 20.43 -76.63
C SER A 456 -10.68 19.09 -77.18
N ALA A 457 -10.40 17.97 -76.48
CA ALA A 457 -11.02 16.67 -76.79
C ALA A 457 -12.50 16.66 -76.35
N LYS A 458 -12.81 17.21 -75.21
CA LYS A 458 -14.20 17.34 -74.71
C LYS A 458 -15.03 18.30 -75.59
N GLU A 459 -14.48 19.41 -76.03
CA GLU A 459 -15.16 20.32 -76.95
C GLU A 459 -15.46 19.67 -78.32
N LYS A 460 -14.58 18.76 -78.77
CA LYS A 460 -14.85 17.97 -80.00
C LYS A 460 -15.89 16.88 -79.81
N GLU A 461 -15.94 16.22 -78.67
CA GLU A 461 -16.99 15.25 -78.32
C GLU A 461 -18.36 15.94 -78.18
N ASP A 462 -18.44 17.16 -77.64
CA ASP A 462 -19.68 17.95 -77.57
C ASP A 462 -20.14 18.46 -78.95
N LEU A 463 -19.25 18.63 -79.95
CA LEU A 463 -19.60 19.06 -81.34
C LEU A 463 -20.03 17.84 -82.20
N ASP A 464 -19.61 16.62 -81.90
CA ASP A 464 -19.98 15.42 -82.66
C ASP A 464 -21.28 14.74 -82.17
N THR A 465 -21.98 15.32 -81.19
CA THR A 465 -23.33 14.87 -80.83
C THR A 465 -24.29 15.26 -81.93
N PRO A 466 -24.98 14.32 -82.62
CA PRO A 466 -25.90 14.65 -83.72
C PRO A 466 -27.04 15.52 -83.25
N ILE A 467 -27.25 16.65 -83.92
CA ILE A 467 -28.37 17.53 -83.67
C ILE A 467 -29.65 16.74 -83.95
N LEU A 468 -30.27 16.20 -82.91
CA LEU A 468 -31.61 15.62 -82.96
C LEU A 468 -32.60 16.72 -83.40
N GLY A 469 -33.35 16.47 -84.51
CA GLY A 469 -34.30 17.37 -85.12
C GLY A 469 -35.40 17.90 -84.14
N PRO A 470 -36.28 18.84 -84.62
CA PRO A 470 -37.14 19.66 -83.79
C PRO A 470 -38.21 18.96 -82.89
N GLY A 471 -38.17 17.64 -82.75
CA GLY A 471 -39.09 16.88 -81.91
C GLY A 471 -38.58 16.60 -80.51
N ALA A 472 -37.32 16.85 -80.20
CA ALA A 472 -36.73 16.45 -78.91
C ALA A 472 -36.76 17.50 -77.81
N PHE A 473 -37.21 18.76 -78.18
CA PHE A 473 -37.24 19.81 -77.20
C PHE A 473 -38.43 19.76 -76.20
N ALA A 474 -39.48 19.03 -76.51
CA ALA A 474 -40.64 18.91 -75.62
C ALA A 474 -40.50 18.05 -74.42
N ASN A 475 -39.54 17.07 -74.40
CA ASN A 475 -39.35 16.12 -73.28
C ASN A 475 -38.25 16.56 -72.28
N LYS A 476 -37.44 17.58 -72.65
CA LYS A 476 -36.34 17.97 -71.72
C LYS A 476 -36.77 19.06 -70.72
N LEU A 477 -37.96 19.63 -70.90
CA LEU A 477 -38.56 20.70 -70.07
C LEU A 477 -39.47 20.12 -68.94
N LEU A 478 -39.76 18.81 -68.99
CA LEU A 478 -40.65 18.16 -67.99
C LEU A 478 -39.90 17.31 -66.96
N THR A 479 -38.56 17.16 -67.06
CA THR A 479 -37.78 16.40 -66.09
C THR A 479 -36.77 17.19 -65.28
N SER A 480 -36.77 18.53 -65.41
CA SER A 480 -35.87 19.39 -64.61
C SER A 480 -36.57 20.04 -63.42
N GLY A 481 -37.58 19.44 -62.87
CA GLY A 481 -38.40 19.97 -61.79
C GLY A 481 -38.59 19.08 -60.57
N THR A 482 -37.57 18.35 -60.15
CA THR A 482 -37.57 17.79 -58.78
C THR A 482 -36.14 17.78 -58.25
N GLY A 483 -35.67 18.92 -57.87
CA GLY A 483 -34.55 19.06 -56.99
C GLY A 483 -34.94 18.61 -55.60
N GLY A 484 -34.68 17.33 -55.30
CA GLY A 484 -34.80 16.82 -53.96
C GLY A 484 -33.79 17.48 -53.05
N VAL A 485 -34.25 18.31 -52.18
CA VAL A 485 -33.47 18.83 -51.03
C VAL A 485 -33.38 17.68 -50.05
N GLU A 486 -32.20 17.11 -49.94
CA GLU A 486 -31.93 16.20 -48.81
C GLU A 486 -31.94 16.99 -47.49
N PRO A 487 -32.71 16.55 -46.47
CA PRO A 487 -32.69 17.20 -45.19
C PRO A 487 -31.41 16.87 -44.44
N ILE A 488 -30.70 17.90 -44.04
CA ILE A 488 -29.58 17.82 -43.06
C ILE A 488 -30.15 17.26 -41.75
N MET A 489 -29.80 16.05 -41.44
CA MET A 489 -30.07 15.45 -40.10
C MET A 489 -29.15 16.12 -39.08
N MET A 490 -29.71 17.07 -38.33
CA MET A 490 -29.14 17.51 -37.07
C MET A 490 -29.26 16.36 -36.04
N GLN A 491 -28.17 15.87 -35.54
CA GLN A 491 -28.14 15.03 -34.35
C GLN A 491 -28.47 15.90 -33.10
N PRO A 492 -29.35 15.44 -32.21
CA PRO A 492 -29.58 16.14 -30.96
C PRO A 492 -28.49 15.88 -29.95
N THR A 493 -27.87 16.92 -29.45
CA THR A 493 -27.03 16.90 -28.24
C THR A 493 -27.90 16.54 -27.05
N ALA A 494 -27.66 15.39 -26.45
CA ALA A 494 -28.23 15.03 -25.18
C ALA A 494 -27.58 15.85 -24.07
N GLY A 495 -28.35 16.79 -23.53
CA GLY A 495 -28.03 17.53 -22.32
C GLY A 495 -28.13 16.60 -21.12
N GLY A 496 -27.12 16.64 -20.27
CA GLY A 496 -27.12 16.00 -18.99
C GLY A 496 -28.06 16.70 -18.00
N MET A 497 -28.66 15.92 -17.15
CA MET A 497 -29.28 16.39 -15.91
C MET A 497 -28.96 15.44 -14.78
N PHE A 498 -28.37 16.01 -13.79
CA PHE A 498 -28.46 15.76 -12.33
C PHE A 498 -28.91 14.38 -11.80
N SER A 499 -28.03 13.72 -11.07
CA SER A 499 -28.19 13.41 -9.64
C SER A 499 -26.82 13.02 -9.04
#